data_689c16a553eb52c2a5b8805c9d8bbd74
#
_entry.id   689c16a553eb52c2a5b8805c9d8bbd74
#
_cell.length_a   1.000
_cell.length_b   1.000
_cell.length_c   1.000
_cell.angle_alpha   90.00
_cell.angle_beta   90.00
_cell.angle_gamma   90.00
#
_symmetry.space_group_name_H-M   'P 1'
#
loop_
_entity.id
_entity.type
_entity.pdbx_description
1 polymer ?
#
loop_
_entity_poly.entity_id
_entity_poly.type
_entity_poly.pdbx_seq_one_letter_code
_entity_poly.pdbx_strand_id
1 'polypeptide(L)'
;SFKNFFDSSSCGILSTSGEDIIFYPQGISPGNIFIDTGAFTPLGEFELLLLPYLFFKDFRTVINFEGVTHAHISYSTSFFKESFFSFLESMGFYASMNLQRFGFYGSGGGRAESRVYPAEMAPADIFSFKERNIHGAKIFMANMNMEMAHKEKDFLQKNLSIAENRIQLIEVLDCSGMGNSIQIYIDCGGFFYIISAD
;
A
#
# COMPACT_ATOMS: atom_id res chain seq x y z
N SER A 1 7.79 -4.14 14.49
CA SER A 1 7.33 -5.41 15.07
C SER A 1 5.88 -5.27 15.56
N PHE A 2 5.15 -6.37 15.69
CA PHE A 2 3.77 -6.36 16.21
C PHE A 2 3.65 -5.68 17.58
N LYS A 3 4.66 -5.82 18.43
CA LYS A 3 4.68 -5.15 19.73
C LYS A 3 4.58 -3.63 19.61
N ASN A 4 5.37 -3.02 18.72
CA ASN A 4 5.32 -1.57 18.51
C ASN A 4 3.95 -1.11 17.99
N PHE A 5 3.29 -1.94 17.17
CA PHE A 5 1.93 -1.69 16.72
C PHE A 5 0.95 -1.64 17.90
N PHE A 6 0.96 -2.65 18.78
CA PHE A 6 0.04 -2.69 19.93
C PHE A 6 0.31 -1.56 20.92
N ASP A 7 1.57 -1.24 21.17
CA ASP A 7 1.97 -0.15 22.06
C ASP A 7 1.54 1.23 21.52
N SER A 8 1.59 1.42 20.19
CA SER A 8 1.26 2.70 19.56
C SER A 8 -0.23 2.90 19.28
N SER A 9 -0.97 1.82 19.02
CA SER A 9 -2.40 1.88 18.64
C SER A 9 -3.35 1.86 19.82
N SER A 10 -2.85 1.59 21.05
CA SER A 10 -3.64 1.37 22.26
C SER A 10 -4.77 0.32 22.10
N CYS A 11 -4.66 -0.55 21.08
CA CYS A 11 -5.71 -1.54 20.78
C CYS A 11 -5.64 -2.79 21.67
N GLY A 12 -4.58 -2.92 22.46
CA GLY A 12 -4.43 -4.03 23.40
C GLY A 12 -3.06 -4.09 24.04
N ILE A 13 -2.93 -4.97 25.02
CA ILE A 13 -1.67 -5.27 25.69
C ILE A 13 -1.15 -6.61 25.17
N LEU A 14 0.08 -6.61 24.66
CA LEU A 14 0.79 -7.81 24.24
C LEU A 14 1.82 -8.16 25.29
N SER A 15 1.71 -9.36 25.86
CA SER A 15 2.69 -9.93 26.79
C SER A 15 3.31 -11.18 26.19
N THR A 16 4.58 -11.40 26.44
CA THR A 16 5.28 -12.63 26.04
C THR A 16 5.74 -13.38 27.27
N SER A 17 5.47 -14.68 27.34
CA SER A 17 5.92 -15.58 28.41
C SER A 17 6.50 -16.85 27.77
N GLY A 18 7.82 -16.92 27.70
CA GLY A 18 8.50 -17.99 26.95
C GLY A 18 8.18 -17.93 25.46
N GLU A 19 7.61 -18.99 24.90
CA GLU A 19 7.15 -19.05 23.50
C GLU A 19 5.70 -18.56 23.32
N ASP A 20 4.98 -18.28 24.40
CA ASP A 20 3.60 -17.86 24.35
C ASP A 20 3.46 -16.36 24.13
N ILE A 21 2.51 -15.99 23.29
CA ILE A 21 2.06 -14.61 23.08
C ILE A 21 0.68 -14.47 23.68
N ILE A 22 0.54 -13.61 24.68
CA ILE A 22 -0.72 -13.34 25.36
C ILE A 22 -1.19 -11.96 24.93
N PHE A 23 -2.37 -11.88 24.34
CA PHE A 23 -2.99 -10.64 23.91
C PHE A 23 -4.23 -10.32 24.73
N TYR A 24 -4.25 -9.15 25.33
CA TYR A 24 -5.42 -8.60 26.04
C TYR A 24 -6.01 -7.50 25.18
N PRO A 25 -7.09 -7.77 24.42
CA PRO A 25 -7.67 -6.77 23.51
C PRO A 25 -8.27 -5.60 24.29
N GLN A 26 -8.00 -4.40 23.80
CA GLN A 26 -8.63 -3.15 24.19
C GLN A 26 -9.24 -2.52 22.94
N GLY A 27 -10.22 -1.64 23.09
CA GLY A 27 -10.80 -0.98 21.93
C GLY A 27 -9.82 -0.01 21.27
N ILE A 28 -9.85 0.14 19.93
CA ILE A 28 -9.19 1.26 19.27
C ILE A 28 -9.96 2.53 19.60
N SER A 29 -9.27 3.53 20.12
CA SER A 29 -9.85 4.85 20.40
C SER A 29 -9.91 5.70 19.12
N PRO A 30 -10.90 6.63 19.03
CA PRO A 30 -10.92 7.61 17.94
C PRO A 30 -9.63 8.42 17.88
N GLY A 31 -9.16 8.74 16.67
CA GLY A 31 -8.02 9.63 16.49
C GLY A 31 -6.96 9.12 15.54
N ASN A 32 -5.73 9.51 15.85
CA ASN A 32 -4.57 9.17 15.04
C ASN A 32 -3.83 7.98 15.63
N ILE A 33 -3.58 6.99 14.81
CA ILE A 33 -2.74 5.83 15.13
C ILE A 33 -1.38 6.06 14.46
N PHE A 34 -0.29 5.77 15.16
CA PHE A 34 1.05 5.74 14.57
C PHE A 34 1.58 4.31 14.56
N ILE A 35 2.07 3.86 13.40
CA ILE A 35 2.61 2.52 13.22
C ILE A 35 3.99 2.60 12.57
N ASP A 36 5.01 2.23 13.33
CA ASP A 36 6.36 2.03 12.80
C ASP A 36 6.53 0.53 12.46
N THR A 37 6.67 0.26 11.17
CA THR A 37 6.86 -1.12 10.67
C THR A 37 8.33 -1.50 10.55
N GLY A 38 9.25 -0.55 10.75
CA GLY A 38 10.70 -0.76 10.61
C GLY A 38 11.13 -0.97 9.15
N ALA A 39 12.27 -1.66 8.98
CA ALA A 39 12.89 -1.82 7.67
C ALA A 39 12.49 -3.11 6.92
N PHE A 40 11.79 -4.04 7.56
CA PHE A 40 11.54 -5.38 7.01
C PHE A 40 10.06 -5.80 7.00
N THR A 41 9.17 -4.98 7.54
CA THR A 41 7.74 -5.28 7.51
C THR A 41 7.02 -4.26 6.65
N PRO A 42 6.38 -4.68 5.55
CA PRO A 42 5.61 -3.78 4.70
C PRO A 42 4.39 -3.22 5.43
N LEU A 43 4.14 -1.93 5.28
CA LEU A 43 2.97 -1.29 5.89
C LEU A 43 1.64 -1.85 5.34
N GLY A 44 1.64 -2.37 4.12
CA GLY A 44 0.47 -2.99 3.50
C GLY A 44 -0.13 -4.15 4.29
N GLU A 45 0.70 -4.89 5.02
CA GLU A 45 0.25 -5.98 5.91
C GLU A 45 -0.63 -5.44 7.04
N PHE A 46 -0.21 -4.33 7.66
CA PHE A 46 -1.00 -3.69 8.72
C PHE A 46 -2.26 -3.02 8.18
N GLU A 47 -2.16 -2.40 6.99
CA GLU A 47 -3.32 -1.80 6.35
C GLU A 47 -4.41 -2.84 6.13
N LEU A 48 -4.10 -3.97 5.48
CA LEU A 48 -5.05 -5.06 5.23
C LEU A 48 -5.64 -5.64 6.52
N LEU A 49 -4.84 -5.75 7.56
CA LEU A 49 -5.29 -6.29 8.86
C LEU A 49 -6.27 -5.36 9.57
N LEU A 50 -6.07 -4.04 9.46
CA LEU A 50 -6.85 -3.04 10.19
C LEU A 50 -8.14 -2.62 9.49
N LEU A 51 -8.14 -2.56 8.16
CA LEU A 51 -9.26 -2.07 7.37
C LEU A 51 -10.61 -2.71 7.73
N PRO A 52 -10.73 -4.06 7.82
CA PRO A 52 -12.03 -4.69 8.14
C PRO A 52 -12.59 -4.26 9.50
N TYR A 53 -11.71 -3.98 10.45
CA TYR A 53 -12.12 -3.52 11.76
C TYR A 53 -12.50 -2.04 11.77
N LEU A 54 -11.74 -1.20 11.06
CA LEU A 54 -11.89 0.25 11.08
C LEU A 54 -13.11 0.72 10.30
N PHE A 55 -13.48 0.06 9.20
CA PHE A 55 -14.67 0.40 8.44
C PHE A 55 -15.98 0.30 9.23
N PHE A 56 -16.03 -0.57 10.22
CA PHE A 56 -17.21 -0.78 11.06
C PHE A 56 -17.17 0.01 12.37
N LYS A 57 -16.29 1.00 12.50
CA LYS A 57 -16.31 1.98 13.57
C LYS A 57 -17.23 3.14 13.22
N ASP A 58 -17.70 3.84 14.24
CA ASP A 58 -18.54 5.03 14.14
C ASP A 58 -17.75 6.34 14.03
N PHE A 59 -16.42 6.24 13.86
CA PHE A 59 -15.51 7.38 13.76
C PHE A 59 -14.47 7.18 12.65
N ARG A 60 -14.01 8.29 12.08
CA ARG A 60 -12.88 8.31 11.16
C ARG A 60 -11.57 8.01 11.90
N THR A 61 -10.74 7.17 11.31
CA THR A 61 -9.40 6.87 11.81
C THR A 61 -8.34 7.37 10.82
N VAL A 62 -7.28 7.95 11.34
CA VAL A 62 -6.08 8.31 10.57
C VAL A 62 -4.93 7.44 11.06
N ILE A 63 -4.27 6.76 10.14
CA ILE A 63 -3.10 5.92 10.43
C ILE A 63 -1.89 6.57 9.77
N ASN A 64 -0.89 6.90 10.58
CA ASN A 64 0.40 7.39 10.12
C ASN A 64 1.40 6.23 10.17
N PHE A 65 1.86 5.81 9.01
CA PHE A 65 2.85 4.74 8.87
C PHE A 65 4.26 5.31 8.68
N GLU A 66 5.23 4.69 9.34
CA GLU A 66 6.64 4.82 9.04
C GLU A 66 7.25 3.43 8.80
N GLY A 67 8.04 3.25 7.72
CA GLY A 67 8.69 1.98 7.42
C GLY A 67 8.75 1.62 5.93
N VAL A 68 8.34 0.41 5.57
CA VAL A 68 8.42 -0.11 4.20
C VAL A 68 7.12 0.14 3.44
N THR A 69 7.19 0.96 2.38
CA THR A 69 6.04 1.28 1.51
C THR A 69 6.01 0.44 0.23
N HIS A 70 7.16 -0.12 -0.19
CA HIS A 70 7.33 -0.94 -1.39
C HIS A 70 8.17 -2.17 -1.05
N ALA A 71 7.63 -3.36 -1.35
CA ALA A 71 8.29 -4.64 -1.11
C ALA A 71 7.69 -5.72 -2.02
N HIS A 72 8.54 -6.60 -2.54
CA HIS A 72 8.15 -7.74 -3.38
C HIS A 72 7.25 -8.77 -2.67
N ILE A 73 7.15 -8.70 -1.36
CA ILE A 73 6.38 -9.64 -0.51
C ILE A 73 5.01 -9.11 -0.11
N SER A 74 4.64 -7.87 -0.49
CA SER A 74 3.38 -7.26 -0.09
C SER A 74 2.90 -6.22 -1.10
N TYR A 75 1.68 -5.77 -0.94
CA TYR A 75 1.10 -4.72 -1.77
C TYR A 75 1.73 -3.35 -1.47
N SER A 76 2.06 -2.62 -2.54
CA SER A 76 2.59 -1.26 -2.43
C SER A 76 1.51 -0.24 -2.02
N THR A 77 1.94 0.94 -1.55
CA THR A 77 1.02 2.06 -1.28
C THR A 77 0.24 2.49 -2.52
N SER A 78 0.84 2.39 -3.70
CA SER A 78 0.15 2.67 -4.97
C SER A 78 -1.01 1.71 -5.23
N PHE A 79 -0.84 0.42 -4.91
CA PHE A 79 -1.91 -0.56 -5.02
C PHE A 79 -3.11 -0.17 -4.14
N PHE A 80 -2.87 0.20 -2.87
CA PHE A 80 -3.97 0.64 -1.99
C PHE A 80 -4.66 1.86 -2.55
N LYS A 81 -3.90 2.89 -2.92
CA LYS A 81 -4.43 4.18 -3.36
C LYS A 81 -5.19 4.11 -4.68
N GLU A 82 -4.62 3.46 -5.69
CA GLU A 82 -5.09 3.57 -7.08
C GLU A 82 -5.86 2.31 -7.54
N SER A 83 -5.85 1.23 -6.74
CA SER A 83 -6.53 -0.03 -7.06
C SER A 83 -7.54 -0.42 -5.98
N PHE A 84 -7.04 -0.82 -4.82
CA PHE A 84 -7.85 -1.47 -3.79
C PHE A 84 -8.92 -0.56 -3.20
N PHE A 85 -8.59 0.68 -2.86
CA PHE A 85 -9.56 1.62 -2.30
C PHE A 85 -10.59 2.06 -3.32
N SER A 86 -10.20 2.26 -4.59
CA SER A 86 -11.16 2.55 -5.66
C SER A 86 -12.15 1.38 -5.89
N PHE A 87 -11.68 0.15 -5.76
CA PHE A 87 -12.54 -1.04 -5.80
C PHE A 87 -13.49 -1.07 -4.58
N LEU A 88 -12.98 -0.85 -3.36
CA LEU A 88 -13.78 -0.84 -2.14
C LEU A 88 -14.84 0.27 -2.13
N GLU A 89 -14.55 1.42 -2.75
CA GLU A 89 -15.50 2.54 -2.87
C GLU A 89 -16.78 2.11 -3.59
N SER A 90 -16.69 1.22 -4.59
CA SER A 90 -17.86 0.66 -5.26
C SER A 90 -18.79 -0.14 -4.34
N MET A 91 -18.30 -0.56 -3.18
CA MET A 91 -19.04 -1.31 -2.15
C MET A 91 -19.42 -0.44 -0.94
N GLY A 92 -19.20 0.88 -1.00
CA GLY A 92 -19.50 1.81 0.08
C GLY A 92 -18.43 1.95 1.15
N PHE A 93 -17.23 1.41 0.92
CA PHE A 93 -16.09 1.54 1.83
C PHE A 93 -15.16 2.65 1.36
N TYR A 94 -14.99 3.68 2.16
CA TYR A 94 -14.18 4.84 1.81
C TYR A 94 -12.89 4.85 2.61
N ALA A 95 -11.76 4.78 1.89
CA ALA A 95 -10.44 4.97 2.46
C ALA A 95 -9.54 5.73 1.47
N SER A 96 -8.50 6.35 1.98
CA SER A 96 -7.49 7.00 1.14
C SER A 96 -6.10 6.77 1.68
N MET A 97 -5.11 6.67 0.79
CA MET A 97 -3.71 6.57 1.17
C MET A 97 -2.90 7.66 0.47
N ASN A 98 -2.09 8.34 1.24
CA ASN A 98 -1.16 9.36 0.77
C ASN A 98 0.27 8.93 1.06
N LEU A 99 1.03 8.59 0.02
CA LEU A 99 2.45 8.32 0.13
C LEU A 99 3.19 9.66 0.26
N GLN A 100 3.88 9.84 1.37
CA GLN A 100 4.66 11.06 1.66
C GLN A 100 6.14 10.86 1.37
N ARG A 101 6.66 9.64 1.59
CA ARG A 101 8.05 9.27 1.36
C ARG A 101 8.15 7.80 0.99
N PHE A 102 8.99 7.48 0.00
CA PHE A 102 9.27 6.09 -0.35
C PHE A 102 10.15 5.41 0.71
N GLY A 103 9.88 4.13 0.95
CA GLY A 103 10.70 3.25 1.77
C GLY A 103 10.68 1.86 1.18
N PHE A 104 11.85 1.36 0.76
CA PHE A 104 12.00 0.04 0.19
C PHE A 104 12.39 -0.98 1.26
N TYR A 105 12.09 -2.25 0.98
CA TYR A 105 12.41 -3.37 1.85
C TYR A 105 13.92 -3.41 2.17
N GLY A 106 14.25 -3.63 3.43
CA GLY A 106 15.62 -3.63 3.94
C GLY A 106 16.14 -2.27 4.39
N SER A 107 15.53 -1.16 3.92
CA SER A 107 15.94 0.21 4.29
C SER A 107 14.88 0.93 5.13
N GLY A 108 13.61 0.68 4.88
CA GLY A 108 12.52 1.36 5.59
C GLY A 108 12.50 2.87 5.37
N GLY A 109 12.10 3.62 6.40
CA GLY A 109 12.09 5.07 6.42
C GLY A 109 11.08 5.74 5.48
N GLY A 110 10.22 4.98 4.84
CA GLY A 110 9.10 5.48 4.07
C GLY A 110 8.00 6.01 5.00
N ARG A 111 7.14 6.89 4.48
CA ARG A 111 6.01 7.45 5.22
C ARG A 111 4.76 7.45 4.37
N ALA A 112 3.66 7.01 4.97
CA ALA A 112 2.34 7.08 4.36
C ALA A 112 1.29 7.41 5.41
N GLU A 113 0.23 8.09 4.96
CA GLU A 113 -0.94 8.36 5.77
C GLU A 113 -2.14 7.64 5.15
N SER A 114 -2.83 6.81 5.92
CA SER A 114 -4.11 6.22 5.56
C SER A 114 -5.24 6.89 6.34
N ARG A 115 -6.36 7.13 5.68
CA ARG A 115 -7.59 7.63 6.29
C ARG A 115 -8.71 6.68 5.99
N VAL A 116 -9.32 6.14 7.03
CA VAL A 116 -10.44 5.20 6.94
C VAL A 116 -11.68 5.86 7.52
N TYR A 117 -12.77 5.79 6.78
CA TYR A 117 -14.04 6.39 7.16
C TYR A 117 -15.06 5.30 7.56
N PRO A 118 -15.99 5.62 8.47
CA PRO A 118 -17.14 4.75 8.73
C PRO A 118 -17.83 4.38 7.42
N ALA A 119 -18.20 3.12 7.27
CA ALA A 119 -18.79 2.64 6.04
C ALA A 119 -20.15 1.96 6.28
N GLU A 120 -21.06 2.18 5.35
CA GLU A 120 -22.27 1.40 5.20
C GLU A 120 -22.11 0.53 3.96
N MET A 121 -22.03 -0.79 4.17
CA MET A 121 -21.81 -1.73 3.07
C MET A 121 -22.97 -1.72 2.08
N ALA A 122 -22.65 -1.54 0.81
CA ALA A 122 -23.59 -1.62 -0.30
C ALA A 122 -23.27 -2.81 -1.21
N PRO A 123 -24.25 -3.47 -1.79
CA PRO A 123 -24.01 -4.49 -2.80
C PRO A 123 -23.28 -3.90 -4.00
N ALA A 124 -22.24 -4.56 -4.48
CA ALA A 124 -21.52 -4.19 -5.70
C ALA A 124 -21.61 -5.29 -6.75
N ASP A 125 -21.83 -4.91 -8.01
CA ASP A 125 -21.76 -5.82 -9.15
C ASP A 125 -20.33 -5.87 -9.68
N ILE A 126 -19.55 -6.79 -9.14
CA ILE A 126 -18.15 -7.01 -9.55
C ILE A 126 -18.02 -7.65 -10.94
N PHE A 127 -19.10 -8.16 -11.51
CA PHE A 127 -19.12 -8.77 -12.86
C PHE A 127 -19.29 -7.72 -13.97
N SER A 128 -19.63 -6.49 -13.64
CA SER A 128 -19.72 -5.38 -14.60
C SER A 128 -18.36 -4.89 -15.10
N PHE A 129 -17.27 -5.19 -14.39
CA PHE A 129 -15.89 -4.83 -14.78
C PHE A 129 -15.41 -5.73 -15.94
N LYS A 130 -15.69 -5.31 -17.19
CA LYS A 130 -15.47 -6.16 -18.38
C LYS A 130 -14.20 -5.85 -19.16
N GLU A 131 -13.70 -4.66 -19.06
CA GLU A 131 -12.49 -4.25 -19.79
C GLU A 131 -11.23 -4.53 -18.97
N ARG A 132 -10.24 -5.14 -19.62
CA ARG A 132 -8.94 -5.42 -19.03
C ARG A 132 -7.86 -5.06 -20.03
N ASN A 133 -7.59 -3.77 -20.16
CA ASN A 133 -6.59 -3.25 -21.07
C ASN A 133 -5.42 -2.69 -20.28
N ILE A 134 -4.20 -2.96 -20.73
CA ILE A 134 -3.02 -2.33 -20.16
C ILE A 134 -3.09 -0.82 -20.45
N HIS A 135 -3.27 -0.04 -19.40
CA HIS A 135 -3.32 1.42 -19.49
C HIS A 135 -1.93 2.02 -19.64
N GLY A 136 -0.96 1.51 -18.87
CA GLY A 136 0.41 1.99 -18.87
C GLY A 136 1.25 1.37 -17.78
N ALA A 137 2.43 1.93 -17.55
CA ALA A 137 3.33 1.50 -16.49
C ALA A 137 4.06 2.68 -15.85
N LYS A 138 4.45 2.53 -14.58
CA LYS A 138 5.37 3.42 -13.87
C LYS A 138 6.57 2.60 -13.39
N ILE A 139 7.75 3.13 -13.59
CA ILE A 139 9.01 2.55 -13.12
C ILE A 139 9.61 3.55 -12.15
N PHE A 140 9.68 3.16 -10.88
CA PHE A 140 10.27 3.96 -9.80
C PHE A 140 11.69 3.49 -9.56
N MET A 141 12.65 4.42 -9.53
CA MET A 141 14.05 4.13 -9.28
C MET A 141 14.58 5.04 -8.18
N ALA A 142 15.09 4.46 -7.11
CA ALA A 142 15.61 5.17 -5.96
C ALA A 142 17.09 4.84 -5.73
N ASN A 143 17.96 5.85 -5.75
CA ASN A 143 19.40 5.71 -5.49
C ASN A 143 20.09 4.63 -6.35
N MET A 144 19.63 4.43 -7.57
CA MET A 144 20.15 3.46 -8.52
C MET A 144 20.36 4.13 -9.89
N ASN A 145 21.11 3.44 -10.78
CA ASN A 145 21.36 3.96 -12.13
C ASN A 145 20.08 3.91 -12.98
N MET A 146 19.68 5.05 -13.53
CA MET A 146 18.52 5.19 -14.42
C MET A 146 18.63 4.39 -15.73
N GLU A 147 19.83 3.95 -16.14
CA GLU A 147 19.98 3.04 -17.27
C GLU A 147 19.20 1.73 -17.09
N MET A 148 19.04 1.28 -15.84
CA MET A 148 18.23 0.11 -15.53
C MET A 148 16.75 0.37 -15.85
N ALA A 149 16.23 1.52 -15.43
CA ALA A 149 14.85 1.92 -15.75
C ALA A 149 14.60 2.01 -17.27
N HIS A 150 15.58 2.45 -18.05
CA HIS A 150 15.48 2.45 -19.51
C HIS A 150 15.41 1.03 -20.09
N LYS A 151 16.21 0.10 -19.58
CA LYS A 151 16.15 -1.31 -20.02
C LYS A 151 14.81 -1.96 -19.67
N GLU A 152 14.27 -1.66 -18.50
CA GLU A 152 12.94 -2.12 -18.07
C GLU A 152 11.85 -1.53 -18.95
N LYS A 153 11.93 -0.25 -19.29
CA LYS A 153 11.03 0.39 -20.24
C LYS A 153 11.04 -0.31 -21.60
N ASP A 154 12.24 -0.57 -22.15
CA ASP A 154 12.40 -1.27 -23.43
C ASP A 154 11.81 -2.69 -23.36
N PHE A 155 11.99 -3.38 -22.23
CA PHE A 155 11.42 -4.68 -21.99
C PHE A 155 9.88 -4.66 -22.01
N LEU A 156 9.27 -3.68 -21.30
CA LEU A 156 7.81 -3.52 -21.26
C LEU A 156 7.23 -3.18 -22.63
N GLN A 157 7.90 -2.31 -23.39
CA GLN A 157 7.51 -1.98 -24.76
C GLN A 157 7.51 -3.22 -25.67
N LYS A 158 8.61 -3.98 -25.63
CA LYS A 158 8.80 -5.14 -26.48
C LYS A 158 7.88 -6.31 -26.15
N ASN A 159 7.67 -6.61 -24.87
CA ASN A 159 7.00 -7.82 -24.44
C ASN A 159 5.50 -7.63 -24.11
N LEU A 160 5.11 -6.42 -23.71
CA LEU A 160 3.73 -6.10 -23.36
C LEU A 160 3.08 -5.11 -24.33
N SER A 161 3.81 -4.69 -25.39
CA SER A 161 3.32 -3.74 -26.39
C SER A 161 2.78 -2.43 -25.80
N ILE A 162 3.34 -1.99 -24.66
CA ILE A 162 2.96 -0.73 -24.03
C ILE A 162 3.61 0.42 -24.83
N ALA A 163 2.82 1.36 -25.31
CA ALA A 163 3.33 2.51 -26.02
C ALA A 163 4.28 3.36 -25.15
N GLU A 164 5.32 3.90 -25.75
CA GLU A 164 6.37 4.65 -25.04
C GLU A 164 5.82 5.78 -24.16
N ASN A 165 4.88 6.54 -24.66
CA ASN A 165 4.24 7.65 -23.94
C ASN A 165 3.33 7.21 -22.77
N ARG A 166 3.12 5.90 -22.60
CA ARG A 166 2.38 5.30 -21.48
C ARG A 166 3.28 4.68 -20.42
N ILE A 167 4.61 4.80 -20.57
CA ILE A 167 5.57 4.34 -19.58
C ILE A 167 6.27 5.54 -18.97
N GLN A 168 6.09 5.72 -17.66
CA GLN A 168 6.71 6.80 -16.90
C GLN A 168 7.93 6.27 -16.15
N LEU A 169 9.08 6.93 -16.33
CA LEU A 169 10.28 6.71 -15.51
C LEU A 169 10.31 7.77 -14.42
N ILE A 170 10.38 7.34 -13.17
CA ILE A 170 10.29 8.21 -12.01
C ILE A 170 11.52 7.99 -11.12
N GLU A 171 12.38 9.00 -11.07
CA GLU A 171 13.50 9.02 -10.13
C GLU A 171 12.99 9.46 -8.76
N VAL A 172 13.19 8.60 -7.75
CA VAL A 172 12.79 8.86 -6.37
C VAL A 172 13.98 9.47 -5.63
N LEU A 173 13.92 10.77 -5.39
CA LEU A 173 15.00 11.52 -4.76
C LEU A 173 14.99 11.46 -3.22
N ASP A 174 13.80 11.40 -2.60
CA ASP A 174 13.66 11.28 -1.16
C ASP A 174 13.38 9.84 -0.73
N CYS A 175 14.44 9.08 -0.57
CA CYS A 175 14.40 7.70 -0.11
C CYS A 175 15.67 7.35 0.67
N SER A 176 15.55 6.56 1.72
CA SER A 176 16.70 6.18 2.57
C SER A 176 17.58 5.10 1.97
N GLY A 177 17.07 4.27 1.07
CA GLY A 177 17.78 3.13 0.50
C GLY A 177 17.69 3.07 -1.01
N MET A 178 18.32 2.04 -1.57
CA MET A 178 18.15 1.69 -2.98
C MET A 178 16.82 0.96 -3.16
N GLY A 179 16.17 1.19 -4.30
CA GLY A 179 14.95 0.48 -4.64
C GLY A 179 14.54 0.67 -6.09
N ASN A 180 13.88 -0.33 -6.60
CA ASN A 180 13.24 -0.33 -7.90
C ASN A 180 11.82 -0.90 -7.73
N SER A 181 10.84 -0.29 -8.40
CA SER A 181 9.49 -0.82 -8.46
C SER A 181 8.90 -0.59 -9.83
N ILE A 182 8.46 -1.66 -10.47
CA ILE A 182 7.72 -1.61 -11.72
C ILE A 182 6.25 -1.82 -11.40
N GLN A 183 5.39 -0.91 -11.85
CA GLN A 183 3.95 -0.99 -11.67
C GLN A 183 3.24 -0.93 -13.01
N ILE A 184 2.45 -1.96 -13.32
CA ILE A 184 1.64 -2.04 -14.54
C ILE A 184 0.20 -1.78 -14.16
N TYR A 185 -0.42 -0.84 -14.84
CA TYR A 185 -1.80 -0.39 -14.62
C TYR A 185 -2.70 -1.05 -15.64
N ILE A 186 -3.67 -1.81 -15.18
CA ILE A 186 -4.69 -2.48 -16.00
C ILE A 186 -6.02 -1.78 -15.72
N ASP A 187 -6.59 -1.16 -16.75
CA ASP A 187 -7.91 -0.56 -16.67
C ASP A 187 -8.98 -1.66 -16.63
N CYS A 188 -9.81 -1.63 -15.59
CA CYS A 188 -10.91 -2.57 -15.37
C CYS A 188 -12.29 -1.91 -15.55
N GLY A 189 -12.36 -0.70 -16.14
CA GLY A 189 -13.63 -0.01 -16.41
C GLY A 189 -14.28 0.63 -15.19
N GLY A 190 -13.51 1.15 -14.27
CA GLY A 190 -13.98 1.83 -13.05
C GLY A 190 -12.91 1.96 -11.98
N PHE A 191 -11.91 1.12 -12.04
CA PHE A 191 -10.70 1.20 -11.21
C PHE A 191 -9.51 0.61 -11.96
N PHE A 192 -8.31 0.90 -11.50
CA PHE A 192 -7.10 0.24 -12.00
C PHE A 192 -6.76 -0.97 -11.15
N TYR A 193 -6.45 -2.09 -11.80
CA TYR A 193 -5.74 -3.17 -11.14
C TYR A 193 -4.24 -2.98 -11.35
N ILE A 194 -3.46 -2.95 -10.27
CA ILE A 194 -2.02 -2.72 -10.32
C ILE A 194 -1.29 -4.02 -10.05
N ILE A 195 -0.41 -4.40 -10.97
CA ILE A 195 0.57 -5.47 -10.77
C ILE A 195 1.90 -4.79 -10.51
N SER A 196 2.55 -5.12 -9.40
CA SER A 196 3.87 -4.58 -9.05
C SER A 196 4.92 -5.67 -8.93
N ALA A 197 6.16 -5.30 -9.24
CA ALA A 197 7.39 -6.03 -8.96
C ALA A 197 8.39 -5.04 -8.37
N ASP A 198 8.98 -5.39 -7.22
CA ASP A 198 9.95 -4.60 -6.47
C ASP A 198 11.26 -5.36 -6.31
#